data_72a66523de39f7097574677616d93452
#
_entry.id   72a66523de39f7097574677616d93452
#
_cell.length_a   1.000
_cell.length_b   1.000
_cell.length_c   1.000
_cell.angle_alpha   90.00
_cell.angle_beta   90.00
_cell.angle_gamma   90.00
#
_symmetry.space_group_name_H-M   'P 1'
#
loop_
_entity.id
_entity.type
_entity.pdbx_description
1 polymer ?
#
loop_
_entity_poly.entity_id
_entity_poly.type
_entity_poly.pdbx_seq_one_letter_code
_entity_poly.pdbx_strand_id
1 'polypeptide(L)'
;MTKAVINSYVLFSKLEQGREGHLQTLQEQLGKISFVEAVFPKYEKVPFIKQLVAQSKKRTGKALLESEIGCLLGHRKIWHLIANKIDCENEHFLILESDSKIIALDTLVNAFAQTVSINNNSKYDLFFWGAWNGNTRIKKSTQIKWSNKYSIGEPLIKSVYGTYGYSITPKAAKLLLKQTAKINYPVDYFKYHLSNTNLHIGAIRPAVIDTWKTTASNIVYENKGLLIKRWLIMQIFDFRNMIIAYFC
;
A
#
# COMPACT_ATOMS: atom_id res chain seq x y z
N MET A 1 -1.38 29.60 6.67
CA MET A 1 -2.05 28.38 6.12
C MET A 1 -1.99 27.31 7.20
N THR A 2 -3.12 26.88 7.71
CA THR A 2 -3.20 25.74 8.66
C THR A 2 -2.76 24.48 7.90
N LYS A 3 -1.67 23.85 8.37
CA LYS A 3 -1.15 22.63 7.80
C LYS A 3 -2.22 21.55 7.94
N ALA A 4 -2.74 21.02 6.84
CA ALA A 4 -3.72 19.95 6.92
C ALA A 4 -3.06 18.73 7.57
N VAL A 5 -3.66 18.24 8.65
CA VAL A 5 -3.15 17.09 9.39
C VAL A 5 -3.77 15.83 8.81
N ILE A 6 -2.93 14.96 8.23
CA ILE A 6 -3.37 13.64 7.75
C ILE A 6 -3.09 12.61 8.85
N ASN A 7 -4.14 11.94 9.34
CA ASN A 7 -3.98 10.83 10.28
C ASN A 7 -3.24 9.68 9.59
N SER A 8 -1.99 9.43 10.01
CA SER A 8 -1.07 8.53 9.32
C SER A 8 -0.50 7.46 10.23
N TYR A 9 -0.29 6.28 9.68
CA TYR A 9 0.46 5.18 10.28
C TYR A 9 1.69 4.89 9.45
N VAL A 10 2.83 4.72 10.10
CA VAL A 10 4.07 4.32 9.45
C VAL A 10 4.51 2.98 10.03
N LEU A 11 4.62 1.98 9.16
CA LEU A 11 5.21 0.69 9.49
C LEU A 11 6.73 0.85 9.48
N PHE A 12 7.38 0.68 10.62
CA PHE A 12 8.82 0.86 10.78
C PHE A 12 9.42 -0.25 11.65
N SER A 13 10.72 -0.39 11.66
CA SER A 13 11.42 -1.22 12.63
C SER A 13 12.61 -0.47 13.22
N LYS A 14 12.77 -0.58 14.53
CA LYS A 14 13.95 -0.10 15.28
C LYS A 14 15.25 -0.78 14.82
N LEU A 15 15.14 -1.93 14.15
CA LEU A 15 16.26 -2.69 13.62
C LEU A 15 16.74 -2.15 12.25
N GLU A 16 16.00 -1.22 11.63
CA GLU A 16 16.37 -0.57 10.37
C GLU A 16 17.21 0.67 10.66
N GLN A 17 18.53 0.52 10.64
CA GLN A 17 19.46 1.61 10.84
C GLN A 17 19.40 2.65 9.70
N GLY A 18 19.66 3.92 10.03
CA GLY A 18 19.78 5.01 9.06
C GLY A 18 18.47 5.54 8.48
N ARG A 19 17.32 5.17 9.07
CA ARG A 19 16.00 5.69 8.64
C ARG A 19 15.45 6.81 9.54
N GLU A 20 16.11 7.13 10.66
CA GLU A 20 15.62 8.07 11.66
C GLU A 20 15.35 9.47 11.04
N GLY A 21 16.30 10.01 10.30
CA GLY A 21 16.13 11.31 9.63
C GLY A 21 15.02 11.31 8.58
N HIS A 22 14.83 10.20 7.90
CA HIS A 22 13.72 10.06 6.94
C HIS A 22 12.36 9.99 7.64
N LEU A 23 12.24 9.24 8.73
CA LEU A 23 11.02 9.17 9.53
C LEU A 23 10.67 10.53 10.15
N GLN A 24 11.68 11.30 10.59
CA GLN A 24 11.49 12.67 11.04
C GLN A 24 10.94 13.56 9.92
N THR A 25 11.49 13.46 8.72
CA THR A 25 10.99 14.19 7.54
C THR A 25 9.51 13.88 7.26
N LEU A 26 9.11 12.60 7.31
CA LEU A 26 7.71 12.21 7.15
C LEU A 26 6.83 12.84 8.24
N GLN A 27 7.30 12.87 9.49
CA GLN A 27 6.56 13.46 10.60
C GLN A 27 6.40 14.98 10.44
N GLU A 28 7.42 15.68 9.96
CA GLU A 28 7.36 17.11 9.65
C GLU A 28 6.38 17.41 8.51
N GLN A 29 6.33 16.55 7.50
CA GLN A 29 5.44 16.70 6.35
C GLN A 29 3.97 16.45 6.67
N LEU A 30 3.66 15.40 7.44
CA LEU A 30 2.29 14.94 7.70
C LEU A 30 1.70 15.41 9.02
N GLY A 31 2.55 15.83 9.96
CA GLY A 31 2.16 16.33 11.28
C GLY A 31 1.80 15.23 12.28
N LYS A 32 0.75 14.45 12.03
CA LYS A 32 0.29 13.41 12.97
C LYS A 32 0.58 12.02 12.45
N ILE A 33 1.64 11.40 12.99
CA ILE A 33 2.02 10.02 12.64
C ILE A 33 1.97 9.12 13.88
N SER A 34 1.42 7.92 13.69
CA SER A 34 1.53 6.80 14.63
C SER A 34 2.50 5.77 14.06
N PHE A 35 3.64 5.58 14.72
CA PHE A 35 4.62 4.56 14.34
C PHE A 35 4.19 3.20 14.86
N VAL A 36 4.18 2.19 13.97
CA VAL A 36 3.82 0.81 14.31
C VAL A 36 5.01 -0.09 14.02
N GLU A 37 5.46 -0.84 15.03
CA GLU A 37 6.60 -1.74 14.90
C GLU A 37 6.28 -2.86 13.90
N ALA A 38 7.11 -2.98 12.88
CA ALA A 38 7.05 -4.02 11.86
C ALA A 38 7.36 -5.41 12.46
N VAL A 39 6.96 -6.45 11.76
CA VAL A 39 7.31 -7.83 12.11
C VAL A 39 8.48 -8.27 11.24
N PHE A 40 9.62 -8.56 11.88
CA PHE A 40 10.87 -8.89 11.20
C PHE A 40 11.34 -10.31 11.55
N PRO A 41 10.86 -11.34 10.82
CA PRO A 41 11.19 -12.74 11.15
C PRO A 41 12.68 -13.07 11.12
N LYS A 42 13.47 -12.26 10.41
CA LYS A 42 14.94 -12.40 10.40
C LYS A 42 15.60 -12.09 11.75
N TYR A 43 15.01 -11.18 12.53
CA TYR A 43 15.60 -10.65 13.76
C TYR A 43 14.79 -10.99 15.01
N GLU A 44 13.55 -11.41 14.84
CA GLU A 44 12.66 -11.78 15.93
C GLU A 44 12.02 -13.15 15.71
N LYS A 45 11.79 -13.88 16.80
CA LYS A 45 11.08 -15.16 16.74
C LYS A 45 9.60 -14.93 16.52
N VAL A 46 9.13 -15.18 15.29
CA VAL A 46 7.70 -15.15 14.97
C VAL A 46 7.12 -16.55 15.20
N PRO A 47 6.17 -16.71 16.14
CA PRO A 47 5.54 -18.01 16.38
C PRO A 47 4.90 -18.56 15.10
N PHE A 48 5.03 -19.86 14.87
CA PHE A 48 4.40 -20.57 13.77
C PHE A 48 4.81 -20.12 12.34
N ILE A 49 5.86 -19.30 12.17
CA ILE A 49 6.26 -18.77 10.87
C ILE A 49 6.47 -19.89 9.83
N LYS A 50 7.16 -20.97 10.19
CA LYS A 50 7.40 -22.12 9.30
C LYS A 50 6.10 -22.84 8.91
N GLN A 51 5.14 -22.90 9.83
CA GLN A 51 3.81 -23.46 9.55
C GLN A 51 3.02 -22.58 8.58
N LEU A 52 3.10 -21.25 8.73
CA LEU A 52 2.48 -20.30 7.81
C LEU A 52 3.08 -20.41 6.39
N VAL A 53 4.40 -20.56 6.27
CA VAL A 53 5.09 -20.82 5.00
C VAL A 53 4.58 -22.14 4.37
N ALA A 54 4.54 -23.23 5.14
CA ALA A 54 4.06 -24.52 4.64
C ALA A 54 2.57 -24.46 4.23
N GLN A 55 1.73 -23.76 5.00
CA GLN A 55 0.32 -23.58 4.69
C GLN A 55 0.09 -22.75 3.43
N SER A 56 0.86 -21.67 3.22
CA SER A 56 0.78 -20.87 1.99
C SER A 56 1.10 -21.73 0.77
N LYS A 57 2.17 -22.52 0.82
CA LYS A 57 2.54 -23.47 -0.24
C LYS A 57 1.42 -24.49 -0.52
N LYS A 58 0.85 -25.08 0.53
CA LYS A 58 -0.25 -26.07 0.38
C LYS A 58 -1.48 -25.47 -0.31
N ARG A 59 -1.81 -24.19 -0.03
CA ARG A 59 -3.03 -23.54 -0.54
C ARG A 59 -2.87 -22.93 -1.92
N THR A 60 -1.68 -22.41 -2.24
CA THR A 60 -1.45 -21.60 -3.45
C THR A 60 -0.47 -22.25 -4.44
N GLY A 61 0.17 -23.34 -4.06
CA GLY A 61 1.26 -23.98 -4.82
C GLY A 61 2.62 -23.30 -4.65
N LYS A 62 2.66 -22.08 -4.04
CA LYS A 62 3.88 -21.29 -3.83
C LYS A 62 4.07 -20.94 -2.36
N ALA A 63 5.25 -21.24 -1.81
CA ALA A 63 5.61 -20.81 -0.47
C ALA A 63 5.84 -19.30 -0.44
N LEU A 64 5.31 -18.62 0.56
CA LEU A 64 5.68 -17.25 0.88
C LEU A 64 7.05 -17.23 1.57
N LEU A 65 7.80 -16.16 1.35
CA LEU A 65 8.98 -15.86 2.15
C LEU A 65 8.57 -15.45 3.58
N GLU A 66 9.42 -15.74 4.55
CA GLU A 66 9.15 -15.29 5.93
C GLU A 66 9.03 -13.77 6.03
N SER A 67 9.83 -13.03 5.25
CA SER A 67 9.74 -11.57 5.13
C SER A 67 8.40 -11.08 4.53
N GLU A 68 7.84 -11.79 3.54
CA GLU A 68 6.53 -11.48 2.98
C GLU A 68 5.42 -11.68 4.03
N ILE A 69 5.53 -12.73 4.84
CA ILE A 69 4.62 -12.98 5.97
C ILE A 69 4.77 -11.87 7.02
N GLY A 70 6.00 -11.52 7.37
CA GLY A 70 6.30 -10.45 8.33
C GLY A 70 5.69 -9.11 7.90
N CYS A 71 5.87 -8.73 6.63
CA CYS A 71 5.29 -7.52 6.07
C CYS A 71 3.75 -7.54 6.17
N LEU A 72 3.10 -8.64 5.78
CA LEU A 72 1.64 -8.78 5.92
C LEU A 72 1.21 -8.67 7.39
N LEU A 73 1.90 -9.31 8.33
CA LEU A 73 1.59 -9.23 9.76
C LEU A 73 1.74 -7.79 10.29
N GLY A 74 2.75 -7.05 9.83
CA GLY A 74 2.93 -5.64 10.15
C GLY A 74 1.74 -4.78 9.68
N HIS A 75 1.33 -4.92 8.41
CA HIS A 75 0.15 -4.22 7.90
C HIS A 75 -1.13 -4.62 8.63
N ARG A 76 -1.30 -5.89 9.00
CA ARG A 76 -2.43 -6.34 9.80
C ARG A 76 -2.50 -5.69 11.18
N LYS A 77 -1.35 -5.40 11.84
CA LYS A 77 -1.34 -4.61 13.09
C LYS A 77 -1.97 -3.24 12.86
N ILE A 78 -1.57 -2.53 11.80
CA ILE A 78 -2.15 -1.22 11.44
C ILE A 78 -3.65 -1.35 11.14
N TRP A 79 -4.05 -2.34 10.34
CA TRP A 79 -5.46 -2.55 10.03
C TRP A 79 -6.30 -2.84 11.29
N HIS A 80 -5.77 -3.56 12.27
CA HIS A 80 -6.44 -3.75 13.56
C HIS A 80 -6.66 -2.43 14.30
N LEU A 81 -5.65 -1.55 14.33
CA LEU A 81 -5.76 -0.25 14.95
C LEU A 81 -6.84 0.61 14.27
N ILE A 82 -6.90 0.59 12.94
CA ILE A 82 -7.88 1.34 12.16
C ILE A 82 -9.28 0.73 12.31
N ALA A 83 -9.41 -0.60 12.22
CA ALA A 83 -10.68 -1.32 12.32
C ALA A 83 -11.42 -1.08 13.65
N ASN A 84 -10.67 -0.77 14.72
CA ASN A 84 -11.19 -0.49 16.05
C ASN A 84 -11.46 1.01 16.32
N LYS A 85 -11.31 1.88 15.32
CA LYS A 85 -11.70 3.28 15.45
C LYS A 85 -13.23 3.40 15.53
N ILE A 86 -13.72 4.05 16.57
CA ILE A 86 -15.12 4.33 16.80
C ILE A 86 -15.41 5.75 16.26
N ASP A 87 -16.60 5.98 15.73
CA ASP A 87 -17.09 7.26 15.21
C ASP A 87 -16.29 7.85 14.02
N CYS A 88 -15.53 7.01 13.31
CA CYS A 88 -14.67 7.41 12.18
C CYS A 88 -14.89 6.51 10.95
N GLU A 89 -16.08 5.93 10.76
CA GLU A 89 -16.30 4.86 9.76
C GLU A 89 -15.90 5.23 8.31
N ASN A 90 -16.04 6.50 7.95
CA ASN A 90 -15.70 7.01 6.62
C ASN A 90 -14.38 7.79 6.60
N GLU A 91 -13.67 7.90 7.72
CA GLU A 91 -12.39 8.57 7.78
C GLU A 91 -11.29 7.71 7.16
N HIS A 92 -10.45 8.34 6.35
CA HIS A 92 -9.26 7.68 5.80
C HIS A 92 -8.04 7.85 6.69
N PHE A 93 -7.32 6.76 6.86
CA PHE A 93 -6.03 6.72 7.53
C PHE A 93 -4.96 6.37 6.50
N LEU A 94 -3.95 7.25 6.36
CA LEU A 94 -2.82 7.03 5.46
C LEU A 94 -1.88 5.98 6.07
N ILE A 95 -1.48 5.01 5.26
CA ILE A 95 -0.54 3.96 5.65
C ILE A 95 0.69 4.05 4.77
N LEU A 96 1.85 4.11 5.42
CA LEU A 96 3.16 4.22 4.81
C LEU A 96 4.08 3.12 5.35
N GLU A 97 5.09 2.76 4.56
CA GLU A 97 6.25 1.98 5.00
C GLU A 97 7.40 2.93 5.35
N SER A 98 8.38 2.45 6.12
CA SER A 98 9.53 3.25 6.57
C SER A 98 10.41 3.79 5.43
N ASP A 99 10.27 3.26 4.21
CA ASP A 99 10.94 3.72 2.99
C ASP A 99 10.03 4.53 2.05
N SER A 100 8.84 4.87 2.48
CA SER A 100 7.91 5.71 1.69
C SER A 100 8.46 7.13 1.56
N LYS A 101 8.41 7.68 0.35
CA LYS A 101 8.81 9.05 0.05
C LYS A 101 7.66 9.85 -0.54
N ILE A 102 7.25 10.92 0.12
CA ILE A 102 6.27 11.85 -0.43
C ILE A 102 6.96 12.70 -1.49
N ILE A 103 6.55 12.57 -2.75
CA ILE A 103 7.15 13.27 -3.89
C ILE A 103 6.36 14.50 -4.34
N ALA A 104 5.12 14.65 -3.87
CA ALA A 104 4.24 15.78 -4.15
C ALA A 104 3.33 16.07 -2.96
N LEU A 105 3.89 16.72 -1.92
CA LEU A 105 3.18 16.95 -0.65
C LEU A 105 1.91 17.78 -0.82
N ASP A 106 1.97 18.92 -1.50
CA ASP A 106 0.80 19.79 -1.68
C ASP A 106 -0.32 19.06 -2.46
N THR A 107 0.07 18.26 -3.45
CA THR A 107 -0.89 17.43 -4.21
C THR A 107 -1.51 16.36 -3.32
N LEU A 108 -0.70 15.68 -2.50
CA LEU A 108 -1.19 14.68 -1.55
C LEU A 108 -2.19 15.30 -0.59
N VAL A 109 -1.85 16.39 0.07
CA VAL A 109 -2.69 17.07 1.06
C VAL A 109 -4.02 17.54 0.43
N ASN A 110 -3.95 18.22 -0.71
CA ASN A 110 -5.15 18.74 -1.38
C ASN A 110 -6.02 17.61 -1.92
N ALA A 111 -5.45 16.60 -2.56
CA ALA A 111 -6.19 15.45 -3.07
C ALA A 111 -6.78 14.62 -1.92
N PHE A 112 -6.05 14.45 -0.81
CA PHE A 112 -6.55 13.74 0.37
C PHE A 112 -7.77 14.46 0.94
N ALA A 113 -7.70 15.76 1.15
CA ALA A 113 -8.81 16.56 1.63
C ALA A 113 -10.05 16.51 0.71
N GLN A 114 -9.83 16.55 -0.61
CA GLN A 114 -10.93 16.62 -1.59
C GLN A 114 -11.52 15.28 -1.99
N THR A 115 -10.79 14.17 -1.85
CA THR A 115 -11.23 12.86 -2.37
C THR A 115 -11.58 11.86 -1.30
N VAL A 116 -10.93 11.92 -0.16
CA VAL A 116 -11.10 10.91 0.89
C VAL A 116 -11.49 11.48 2.25
N SER A 117 -11.46 12.81 2.42
CA SER A 117 -11.79 13.48 3.69
C SER A 117 -13.02 14.41 3.62
N ILE A 118 -13.73 14.45 2.50
CA ILE A 118 -14.86 15.39 2.34
C ILE A 118 -16.03 15.00 3.25
N ASN A 119 -16.25 15.78 4.31
CA ASN A 119 -17.45 15.75 5.17
C ASN A 119 -17.89 14.34 5.60
N ASN A 120 -16.93 13.47 5.96
CA ASN A 120 -17.18 12.07 6.34
C ASN A 120 -17.89 11.22 5.27
N ASN A 121 -17.90 11.64 4.01
CA ASN A 121 -18.55 10.96 2.90
C ASN A 121 -17.53 10.64 1.79
N SER A 122 -16.48 9.91 2.14
CA SER A 122 -15.53 9.44 1.14
C SER A 122 -16.21 8.58 0.07
N LYS A 123 -15.95 8.90 -1.21
CA LYS A 123 -16.36 8.06 -2.34
C LYS A 123 -15.64 6.72 -2.35
N TYR A 124 -14.50 6.63 -1.68
CA TYR A 124 -13.61 5.48 -1.70
C TYR A 124 -13.47 4.88 -0.30
N ASP A 125 -13.37 3.56 -0.23
CA ASP A 125 -13.05 2.82 1.00
C ASP A 125 -11.54 2.57 1.12
N LEU A 126 -10.84 2.50 -0.03
CA LEU A 126 -9.40 2.32 -0.15
C LEU A 126 -8.88 3.19 -1.29
N PHE A 127 -7.74 3.88 -1.07
CA PHE A 127 -7.17 4.78 -2.07
C PHE A 127 -5.64 4.62 -2.17
N PHE A 128 -5.12 4.48 -3.39
CA PHE A 128 -3.69 4.33 -3.67
C PHE A 128 -3.07 5.69 -4.04
N TRP A 129 -2.13 6.15 -3.23
CA TRP A 129 -1.35 7.37 -3.42
C TRP A 129 -0.03 7.11 -4.13
N GLY A 130 0.48 5.89 -3.98
CA GLY A 130 1.65 5.35 -4.66
C GLY A 130 1.49 3.85 -4.83
N ALA A 131 1.92 3.35 -5.98
CA ALA A 131 1.96 1.93 -6.26
C ALA A 131 3.06 1.67 -7.26
N TRP A 132 3.61 0.51 -7.25
CA TRP A 132 4.76 0.01 -7.98
C TRP A 132 5.30 0.95 -9.10
N ASN A 133 6.31 1.75 -8.77
CA ASN A 133 7.02 2.64 -9.72
C ASN A 133 6.12 3.53 -10.60
N GLY A 134 4.94 3.92 -10.10
CA GLY A 134 4.00 4.75 -10.85
C GLY A 134 3.22 4.04 -11.97
N ASN A 135 3.26 2.71 -12.03
CA ASN A 135 2.59 1.92 -13.09
C ASN A 135 1.12 1.61 -12.79
N THR A 136 0.52 2.20 -11.75
CA THR A 136 -0.93 2.10 -11.54
C THR A 136 -1.69 2.64 -12.75
N ARG A 137 -2.60 1.83 -13.30
CA ARG A 137 -3.46 2.20 -14.42
C ARG A 137 -4.86 2.48 -13.92
N ILE A 138 -5.41 3.64 -14.27
CA ILE A 138 -6.80 4.03 -13.96
C ILE A 138 -7.67 3.64 -15.16
N LYS A 139 -8.81 3.01 -14.89
CA LYS A 139 -9.82 2.68 -15.91
C LYS A 139 -10.30 3.97 -16.58
N LYS A 140 -10.34 3.99 -17.90
CA LYS A 140 -10.68 5.19 -18.68
C LYS A 140 -12.07 5.70 -18.37
N SER A 141 -13.04 4.80 -18.21
CA SER A 141 -14.44 5.11 -17.89
C SER A 141 -14.65 5.84 -16.55
N THR A 142 -13.71 5.68 -15.60
CA THR A 142 -13.81 6.29 -14.26
C THR A 142 -12.84 7.44 -14.06
N GLN A 143 -11.98 7.71 -15.06
CA GLN A 143 -10.91 8.68 -14.94
C GLN A 143 -11.43 10.10 -14.94
N ILE A 144 -11.15 10.82 -13.87
CA ILE A 144 -11.44 12.25 -13.70
C ILE A 144 -10.11 13.01 -13.71
N LYS A 145 -10.01 14.04 -14.56
CA LYS A 145 -8.88 14.97 -14.54
C LYS A 145 -8.97 15.82 -13.28
N TRP A 146 -8.06 15.58 -12.33
CA TRP A 146 -8.02 16.33 -11.06
C TRP A 146 -7.24 17.63 -11.17
N SER A 147 -6.17 17.61 -11.98
CA SER A 147 -5.38 18.80 -12.33
C SER A 147 -4.75 18.62 -13.71
N ASN A 148 -3.94 19.58 -14.17
CA ASN A 148 -3.22 19.45 -15.44
C ASN A 148 -2.28 18.24 -15.50
N LYS A 149 -1.74 17.81 -14.35
CA LYS A 149 -0.78 16.69 -14.24
C LYS A 149 -1.41 15.41 -13.72
N TYR A 150 -2.46 15.50 -12.89
CA TYR A 150 -2.98 14.38 -12.11
C TYR A 150 -4.38 14.00 -12.54
N SER A 151 -4.65 12.71 -12.51
CA SER A 151 -5.98 12.12 -12.69
C SER A 151 -6.31 11.18 -11.53
N ILE A 152 -7.58 11.08 -11.19
CA ILE A 152 -8.11 10.21 -10.14
C ILE A 152 -9.18 9.31 -10.75
N GLY A 153 -9.29 8.08 -10.26
CA GLY A 153 -10.33 7.15 -10.68
C GLY A 153 -10.09 5.75 -10.15
N GLU A 154 -10.89 4.80 -10.60
CA GLU A 154 -10.77 3.40 -10.21
C GLU A 154 -9.52 2.75 -10.85
N PRO A 155 -8.61 2.17 -10.08
CA PRO A 155 -7.44 1.51 -10.64
C PRO A 155 -7.81 0.16 -11.27
N LEU A 156 -7.12 -0.21 -12.34
CA LEU A 156 -7.04 -1.60 -12.74
C LEU A 156 -6.25 -2.35 -11.65
N ILE A 157 -6.96 -3.06 -10.77
CA ILE A 157 -6.37 -3.63 -9.55
C ILE A 157 -5.18 -4.56 -9.83
N LYS A 158 -5.14 -5.17 -11.02
CA LYS A 158 -3.99 -5.97 -11.47
C LYS A 158 -2.71 -5.15 -11.71
N SER A 159 -2.82 -3.82 -11.82
CA SER A 159 -1.68 -2.92 -11.99
C SER A 159 -1.19 -2.32 -10.67
N VAL A 160 -1.84 -2.67 -9.57
CA VAL A 160 -1.48 -2.17 -8.24
C VAL A 160 -0.60 -3.18 -7.53
N TYR A 161 0.59 -2.75 -7.19
CA TYR A 161 1.58 -3.49 -6.40
C TYR A 161 2.25 -2.52 -5.42
N GLY A 162 2.74 -3.05 -4.31
CA GLY A 162 3.41 -2.26 -3.28
C GLY A 162 2.43 -1.64 -2.27
N THR A 163 2.92 -1.50 -1.05
CA THR A 163 2.17 -1.08 0.13
C THR A 163 2.71 0.20 0.76
N TYR A 164 3.59 0.89 0.04
CA TYR A 164 4.31 2.06 0.54
C TYR A 164 3.50 3.36 0.57
N GLY A 165 2.26 3.40 0.02
CA GLY A 165 1.44 4.61 0.06
C GLY A 165 -0.02 4.36 -0.31
N TYR A 166 -0.85 4.03 0.67
CA TYR A 166 -2.30 3.88 0.48
C TYR A 166 -3.06 4.37 1.72
N SER A 167 -4.34 4.67 1.57
CA SER A 167 -5.20 5.00 2.70
C SER A 167 -6.46 4.14 2.71
N ILE A 168 -6.99 3.86 3.89
CA ILE A 168 -8.16 3.00 4.09
C ILE A 168 -9.10 3.55 5.15
N THR A 169 -10.38 3.21 5.01
CA THR A 169 -11.38 3.40 6.05
C THR A 169 -11.40 2.23 7.05
N PRO A 170 -12.01 2.38 8.24
CA PRO A 170 -12.24 1.25 9.17
C PRO A 170 -13.01 0.09 8.52
N LYS A 171 -13.95 0.37 7.62
CA LYS A 171 -14.68 -0.65 6.84
C LYS A 171 -13.70 -1.48 5.99
N ALA A 172 -12.82 -0.82 5.24
CA ALA A 172 -11.82 -1.51 4.42
C ALA A 172 -10.82 -2.29 5.29
N ALA A 173 -10.39 -1.74 6.43
CA ALA A 173 -9.51 -2.42 7.37
C ALA A 173 -10.13 -3.72 7.90
N LYS A 174 -11.38 -3.71 8.35
CA LYS A 174 -12.12 -4.91 8.81
C LYS A 174 -12.16 -5.98 7.71
N LEU A 175 -12.41 -5.56 6.47
CA LEU A 175 -12.51 -6.47 5.33
C LEU A 175 -11.15 -7.05 4.95
N LEU A 176 -10.08 -6.24 4.90
CA LEU A 176 -8.72 -6.72 4.64
C LEU A 176 -8.26 -7.72 5.71
N LEU A 177 -8.56 -7.48 7.00
CA LEU A 177 -8.31 -8.43 8.08
C LEU A 177 -8.99 -9.77 7.85
N LYS A 178 -10.26 -9.76 7.41
CA LYS A 178 -11.02 -10.97 7.07
C LYS A 178 -10.42 -11.70 5.87
N GLN A 179 -10.09 -11.00 4.80
CA GLN A 179 -9.52 -11.57 3.57
C GLN A 179 -8.14 -12.18 3.79
N THR A 180 -7.37 -11.61 4.70
CA THR A 180 -6.02 -12.08 5.05
C THR A 180 -5.97 -12.95 6.30
N ALA A 181 -7.10 -13.41 6.83
CA ALA A 181 -7.16 -14.34 7.96
C ALA A 181 -6.39 -15.64 7.67
N LYS A 182 -6.41 -16.07 6.41
CA LYS A 182 -5.52 -17.11 5.89
C LYS A 182 -4.41 -16.43 5.10
N ILE A 183 -3.17 -16.56 5.55
CA ILE A 183 -1.99 -15.96 4.91
C ILE A 183 -1.64 -16.78 3.67
N ASN A 184 -2.14 -16.37 2.51
CA ASN A 184 -1.96 -17.07 1.24
C ASN A 184 -1.08 -16.31 0.25
N TYR A 185 -1.12 -14.98 0.29
CA TYR A 185 -0.45 -14.10 -0.67
C TYR A 185 0.28 -12.98 0.06
N PRO A 186 1.34 -12.40 -0.54
CA PRO A 186 1.99 -11.19 -0.02
C PRO A 186 0.98 -10.05 0.11
N VAL A 187 1.23 -9.11 1.03
CA VAL A 187 0.34 -7.98 1.31
C VAL A 187 0.07 -7.10 0.09
N ASP A 188 1.07 -6.92 -0.76
CA ASP A 188 1.02 -6.10 -1.97
C ASP A 188 0.27 -6.75 -3.15
N TYR A 189 -0.15 -8.00 -3.02
CA TYR A 189 -0.97 -8.68 -4.03
C TYR A 189 -2.45 -8.34 -3.86
N PHE A 190 -2.77 -7.05 -3.90
CA PHE A 190 -4.11 -6.51 -3.69
C PHE A 190 -5.19 -7.17 -4.56
N LYS A 191 -4.86 -7.61 -5.77
CA LYS A 191 -5.80 -8.33 -6.65
C LYS A 191 -6.43 -9.57 -6.01
N TYR A 192 -5.72 -10.23 -5.06
CA TYR A 192 -6.25 -11.39 -4.34
C TYR A 192 -6.97 -11.00 -3.05
N HIS A 193 -6.52 -9.92 -2.39
CA HIS A 193 -7.13 -9.47 -1.15
C HIS A 193 -8.41 -8.67 -1.38
N LEU A 194 -8.55 -8.05 -2.55
CA LEU A 194 -9.69 -7.20 -2.91
C LEU A 194 -10.66 -7.89 -3.90
N SER A 195 -10.33 -9.11 -4.37
CA SER A 195 -11.25 -9.89 -5.18
C SER A 195 -12.52 -10.23 -4.36
N ASN A 196 -13.67 -10.09 -4.99
CA ASN A 196 -14.98 -10.34 -4.36
C ASN A 196 -15.28 -9.45 -3.14
N THR A 197 -14.77 -8.22 -3.14
CA THR A 197 -15.12 -7.21 -2.15
C THR A 197 -15.98 -6.12 -2.79
N ASN A 198 -16.90 -5.55 -1.98
CA ASN A 198 -17.72 -4.41 -2.39
C ASN A 198 -17.05 -3.07 -1.99
N LEU A 199 -15.70 -3.03 -1.95
CA LEU A 199 -14.97 -1.81 -1.65
C LEU A 199 -14.88 -0.91 -2.88
N HIS A 200 -15.14 0.35 -2.67
CA HIS A 200 -14.87 1.38 -3.66
C HIS A 200 -13.39 1.76 -3.59
N ILE A 201 -12.67 1.50 -4.66
CA ILE A 201 -11.22 1.65 -4.71
C ILE A 201 -10.86 2.80 -5.63
N GLY A 202 -10.02 3.71 -5.16
CA GLY A 202 -9.50 4.82 -5.93
C GLY A 202 -7.98 4.79 -6.05
N ALA A 203 -7.47 5.56 -6.98
CA ALA A 203 -6.04 5.84 -7.13
C ALA A 203 -5.83 7.21 -7.77
N ILE A 204 -4.67 7.81 -7.50
CA ILE A 204 -4.17 9.00 -8.20
C ILE A 204 -3.04 8.60 -9.14
N ARG A 205 -2.98 9.27 -10.30
CA ARG A 205 -1.90 9.09 -11.27
C ARG A 205 -1.50 10.44 -11.88
N PRO A 206 -0.19 10.74 -12.01
CA PRO A 206 0.97 9.99 -11.48
C PRO A 206 0.91 9.79 -9.96
N ALA A 207 1.73 8.86 -9.43
CA ALA A 207 1.86 8.66 -8.00
C ALA A 207 2.35 9.94 -7.31
N VAL A 208 1.90 10.18 -6.06
CA VAL A 208 2.35 11.29 -5.20
C VAL A 208 3.22 10.79 -4.05
N ILE A 209 3.25 9.47 -3.86
CA ILE A 209 4.13 8.77 -2.92
C ILE A 209 4.91 7.73 -3.73
N ASP A 210 6.21 7.63 -3.48
CA ASP A 210 7.13 6.64 -4.07
C ASP A 210 7.96 5.99 -2.95
N THR A 211 8.88 5.12 -3.30
CA THR A 211 9.83 4.54 -2.36
C THR A 211 11.16 5.28 -2.37
N TRP A 212 11.84 5.27 -1.24
CA TRP A 212 13.19 5.80 -1.14
C TRP A 212 14.19 4.78 -1.72
N LYS A 213 14.55 4.96 -2.98
CA LYS A 213 15.35 3.99 -3.78
C LYS A 213 16.78 3.76 -3.29
N THR A 214 17.26 4.50 -2.31
CA THR A 214 18.62 4.38 -1.76
C THR A 214 18.77 3.27 -0.72
N THR A 215 17.67 2.72 -0.22
CA THR A 215 17.70 1.62 0.74
C THR A 215 17.50 0.29 0.03
N ALA A 216 18.40 -0.67 0.28
CA ALA A 216 18.21 -2.04 -0.18
C ALA A 216 16.89 -2.60 0.40
N SER A 217 16.07 -3.21 -0.45
CA SER A 217 14.89 -3.93 0.00
C SER A 217 15.32 -5.02 0.99
N ASN A 218 14.65 -5.09 2.15
CA ASN A 218 14.87 -6.19 3.11
C ASN A 218 14.35 -7.54 2.59
N ILE A 219 13.62 -7.52 1.46
CA ILE A 219 13.21 -8.73 0.75
C ILE A 219 14.32 -9.10 -0.25
N VAL A 220 15.20 -9.99 0.15
CA VAL A 220 16.29 -10.49 -0.70
C VAL A 220 15.76 -11.58 -1.63
N TYR A 221 15.74 -11.29 -2.92
CA TYR A 221 15.48 -12.32 -3.95
C TYR A 221 16.82 -12.90 -4.43
N GLU A 222 17.03 -14.18 -4.21
CA GLU A 222 18.36 -14.87 -4.38
C GLU A 222 18.91 -14.99 -5.81
N ASN A 223 18.32 -14.39 -6.86
CA ASN A 223 18.80 -14.63 -8.23
C ASN A 223 18.85 -13.37 -9.11
N LYS A 224 20.06 -12.81 -9.28
CA LYS A 224 20.34 -11.66 -10.16
C LYS A 224 20.08 -11.93 -11.66
N GLY A 225 20.26 -13.15 -12.15
CA GLY A 225 20.01 -13.51 -13.56
C GLY A 225 18.55 -13.46 -13.98
N LEU A 226 17.62 -13.50 -13.01
CA LEU A 226 16.19 -13.34 -13.22
C LEU A 226 15.74 -11.87 -13.39
N LEU A 227 16.60 -10.88 -13.11
CA LEU A 227 16.20 -9.47 -13.11
C LEU A 227 15.84 -8.95 -14.50
N ILE A 228 16.63 -9.28 -15.53
CA ILE A 228 16.35 -8.83 -16.91
C ILE A 228 15.08 -9.49 -17.44
N LYS A 229 14.93 -10.80 -17.22
CA LYS A 229 13.71 -11.52 -17.60
C LYS A 229 12.47 -11.00 -16.87
N ARG A 230 12.61 -10.69 -15.59
CA ARG A 230 11.55 -10.06 -14.80
C ARG A 230 11.21 -8.67 -15.32
N TRP A 231 12.21 -7.85 -15.63
CA TRP A 231 11.99 -6.51 -16.18
C TRP A 231 11.22 -6.58 -17.51
N LEU A 232 11.62 -7.45 -18.46
CA LEU A 232 10.89 -7.65 -19.72
C LEU A 232 9.44 -8.11 -19.51
N ILE A 233 9.24 -9.08 -18.62
CA ILE A 233 7.89 -9.56 -18.27
C ILE A 233 7.05 -8.41 -17.67
N MET A 234 7.64 -7.57 -16.83
CA MET A 234 6.95 -6.42 -16.24
C MET A 234 6.56 -5.37 -17.28
N GLN A 235 7.43 -5.10 -18.31
CA GLN A 235 7.10 -4.19 -19.41
C GLN A 235 5.92 -4.72 -20.25
N ILE A 236 5.93 -6.01 -20.59
CA ILE A 236 4.83 -6.66 -21.33
C ILE A 236 3.54 -6.59 -20.49
N PHE A 237 3.63 -6.86 -19.20
CA PHE A 237 2.50 -6.82 -18.29
C PHE A 237 1.92 -5.41 -18.14
N ASP A 238 2.79 -4.39 -18.06
CA ASP A 238 2.36 -2.99 -17.99
C ASP A 238 1.70 -2.53 -19.30
N PHE A 239 2.27 -2.89 -20.46
CA PHE A 239 1.67 -2.61 -21.76
C PHE A 239 0.28 -3.24 -21.90
N ARG A 240 0.15 -4.52 -21.51
CA ARG A 240 -1.15 -5.20 -21.47
C ARG A 240 -2.15 -4.49 -20.56
N ASN A 241 -1.72 -4.11 -19.36
CA ASN A 241 -2.57 -3.40 -18.40
C ASN A 241 -2.97 -2.01 -18.92
N MET A 242 -2.10 -1.34 -19.67
CA MET A 242 -2.41 -0.06 -20.32
C MET A 242 -3.56 -0.23 -21.32
N ILE A 243 -3.49 -1.26 -22.18
CA ILE A 243 -4.55 -1.57 -23.13
C ILE A 243 -5.86 -1.87 -22.41
N ILE A 244 -5.84 -2.77 -21.43
CA ILE A 244 -7.06 -3.14 -20.68
C ILE A 244 -7.67 -1.91 -20.01
N ALA A 245 -6.87 -1.05 -19.36
CA ALA A 245 -7.37 0.13 -18.68
C ALA A 245 -7.97 1.17 -19.64
N TYR A 246 -7.55 1.17 -20.91
CA TYR A 246 -8.10 2.06 -21.94
C TYR A 246 -9.49 1.63 -22.39
N PHE A 247 -9.74 0.32 -22.45
CA PHE A 247 -11.05 -0.23 -22.86
C PHE A 247 -12.03 -0.46 -21.69
N CYS A 248 -11.58 -0.32 -20.44
CA CYS A 248 -12.43 -0.28 -19.25
C CYS A 248 -12.72 1.15 -18.82
#